data_874017b972c6d9afde39cb22bf8c1af5
#
_entry.id   874017b972c6d9afde39cb22bf8c1af5
#
_cell.length_a   1.000
_cell.length_b   1.000
_cell.length_c   1.000
_cell.angle_alpha   90.00
_cell.angle_beta   90.00
_cell.angle_gamma   90.00
#
_symmetry.space_group_name_H-M   'P 1'
#
loop_
_entity.id
_entity.type
_entity.pdbx_description
1 polymer ?
#
loop_
_entity_poly.entity_id
_entity_poly.type
_entity_poly.pdbx_seq_one_letter_code
_entity_poly.pdbx_strand_id
1 'polypeptide(L)'
;MTLDRRAVLRGAATLGVASALGLSAPRAHAAGGVLLDFAGAAPSPAAIRGAGAIGTIRYVSDERNGPGKRSSKPVTRDQVQVSKAAGLVIVSCYQYGKNETADWKGGQQAGLTHARRGVQLHLAAGGPAGAPIYACIDDDPSDAELQGPIRGYLLGWQQIVGPNAVGVYGNPRTIDFCLRSGVGKWFWQHDYGNPGYRTHPAAHLHQRAASMQPQPVVGGTLCDINDIIKPSFGAW
;
A
#
# COMPACT_ATOMS: atom_id res chain seq x y z
N MET A 1 -11.77 -30.24 73.62
CA MET A 1 -12.12 -28.81 73.45
C MET A 1 -11.58 -28.37 72.12
N THR A 2 -12.40 -28.45 71.12
CA THR A 2 -12.13 -28.19 69.69
C THR A 2 -12.54 -26.79 69.37
N LEU A 3 -11.66 -25.99 68.75
CA LEU A 3 -12.00 -24.71 68.20
C LEU A 3 -11.65 -24.70 66.66
N ASP A 4 -12.70 -24.75 65.89
CA ASP A 4 -12.72 -24.62 64.44
C ASP A 4 -12.60 -23.14 64.08
N ARG A 5 -11.63 -22.78 63.22
CA ARG A 5 -11.53 -21.45 62.62
C ARG A 5 -11.49 -21.53 61.09
N ARG A 6 -12.65 -21.53 60.47
CA ARG A 6 -12.79 -21.30 59.08
C ARG A 6 -12.62 -19.80 58.78
N ALA A 7 -11.51 -19.41 58.19
CA ALA A 7 -11.30 -18.10 57.62
C ALA A 7 -11.78 -18.09 56.17
N VAL A 8 -12.81 -17.30 55.89
CA VAL A 8 -13.34 -17.06 54.55
C VAL A 8 -12.49 -15.95 53.90
N LEU A 9 -11.66 -16.34 52.92
CA LEU A 9 -10.99 -15.38 52.01
C LEU A 9 -11.95 -15.04 50.89
N ARG A 10 -12.49 -13.83 50.91
CA ARG A 10 -13.17 -13.22 49.75
C ARG A 10 -12.12 -12.65 48.79
N GLY A 11 -11.81 -13.40 47.73
CA GLY A 11 -11.02 -12.89 46.62
C GLY A 11 -11.89 -12.01 45.73
N ALA A 12 -11.55 -10.73 45.63
CA ALA A 12 -12.11 -9.83 44.61
C ALA A 12 -11.47 -10.14 43.25
N ALA A 13 -12.22 -10.72 42.35
CA ALA A 13 -11.81 -10.89 40.96
C ALA A 13 -11.94 -9.56 40.25
N THR A 14 -10.85 -8.87 39.99
CA THR A 14 -10.80 -7.74 39.03
C THR A 14 -10.86 -8.29 37.63
N LEU A 15 -12.01 -8.15 36.98
CA LEU A 15 -12.16 -8.38 35.55
C LEU A 15 -11.42 -7.27 34.78
N GLY A 16 -10.20 -7.58 34.36
CA GLY A 16 -9.47 -6.77 33.39
C GLY A 16 -10.15 -6.86 32.04
N VAL A 17 -10.81 -5.79 31.59
CA VAL A 17 -11.28 -5.67 30.22
C VAL A 17 -10.07 -5.44 29.32
N ALA A 18 -9.55 -6.51 28.73
CA ALA A 18 -8.60 -6.42 27.63
C ALA A 18 -9.36 -5.90 26.40
N SER A 19 -9.20 -4.61 26.09
CA SER A 19 -9.64 -4.07 24.82
C SER A 19 -8.82 -4.73 23.71
N ALA A 20 -9.38 -5.75 23.08
CA ALA A 20 -8.84 -6.32 21.85
C ALA A 20 -8.92 -5.24 20.77
N LEU A 21 -7.79 -4.59 20.48
CA LEU A 21 -7.63 -3.84 19.25
C LEU A 21 -7.82 -4.83 18.10
N GLY A 22 -9.02 -4.82 17.51
CA GLY A 22 -9.37 -5.67 16.39
C GLY A 22 -8.49 -5.34 15.19
N LEU A 23 -7.41 -6.07 15.02
CA LEU A 23 -6.66 -6.13 13.77
C LEU A 23 -7.60 -6.78 12.74
N SER A 24 -8.30 -5.96 11.96
CA SER A 24 -9.08 -6.47 10.84
C SER A 24 -8.12 -7.12 9.85
N ALA A 25 -8.18 -8.44 9.72
CA ALA A 25 -7.44 -9.15 8.68
C ALA A 25 -7.82 -8.59 7.30
N PRO A 26 -6.87 -8.43 6.37
CA PRO A 26 -7.16 -8.02 5.01
C PRO A 26 -8.22 -8.94 4.40
N ARG A 27 -9.30 -8.37 3.86
CA ARG A 27 -10.31 -9.15 3.16
C ARG A 27 -9.69 -9.78 1.93
N ALA A 28 -9.84 -11.09 1.78
CA ALA A 28 -9.51 -11.79 0.54
C ALA A 28 -10.55 -11.41 -0.53
N HIS A 29 -10.09 -10.98 -1.70
CA HIS A 29 -10.92 -10.71 -2.87
C HIS A 29 -10.62 -11.78 -3.93
N ALA A 30 -11.57 -12.01 -4.86
CA ALA A 30 -11.32 -12.94 -5.96
C ALA A 30 -10.13 -12.47 -6.80
N ALA A 31 -9.20 -13.37 -7.12
CA ALA A 31 -8.20 -13.12 -8.14
C ALA A 31 -8.91 -12.90 -9.49
N GLY A 32 -8.36 -12.02 -10.35
CA GLY A 32 -8.95 -11.69 -11.66
C GLY A 32 -9.79 -10.41 -11.68
N GLY A 33 -9.93 -9.69 -10.55
CA GLY A 33 -10.47 -8.32 -10.55
C GLY A 33 -9.42 -7.29 -10.94
N VAL A 34 -9.84 -6.04 -11.22
CA VAL A 34 -8.93 -4.93 -11.53
C VAL A 34 -9.10 -3.77 -10.55
N LEU A 35 -7.99 -3.06 -10.32
CA LEU A 35 -7.95 -1.78 -9.63
C LEU A 35 -7.50 -0.70 -10.61
N LEU A 36 -7.91 0.54 -10.35
CA LEU A 36 -7.37 1.70 -11.06
C LEU A 36 -6.40 2.46 -10.16
N ASP A 37 -5.31 2.98 -10.73
CA ASP A 37 -4.52 4.01 -10.09
C ASP A 37 -4.45 5.26 -10.96
N PHE A 38 -4.25 6.41 -10.34
CA PHE A 38 -4.24 7.71 -11.01
C PHE A 38 -3.64 8.78 -10.10
N ALA A 39 -2.95 9.74 -10.72
CA ALA A 39 -2.42 10.93 -10.04
C ALA A 39 -3.27 12.18 -10.27
N GLY A 40 -4.18 12.15 -11.23
CA GLY A 40 -5.11 13.23 -11.55
C GLY A 40 -6.28 13.37 -10.57
N ALA A 41 -7.32 14.13 -10.95
CA ALA A 41 -8.54 14.26 -10.15
C ALA A 41 -9.19 12.89 -9.91
N ALA A 42 -9.71 12.65 -8.71
CA ALA A 42 -10.33 11.37 -8.39
C ALA A 42 -11.62 11.16 -9.18
N PRO A 43 -11.74 10.08 -9.99
CA PRO A 43 -13.00 9.70 -10.61
C PRO A 43 -14.09 9.39 -9.57
N SER A 44 -15.35 9.56 -9.94
CA SER A 44 -16.45 9.16 -9.08
C SER A 44 -16.48 7.63 -8.88
N PRO A 45 -16.97 7.12 -7.74
CA PRO A 45 -17.11 5.68 -7.55
C PRO A 45 -17.97 4.98 -8.61
N ALA A 46 -18.97 5.67 -9.14
CA ALA A 46 -19.80 5.14 -10.23
C ALA A 46 -18.98 4.96 -11.51
N ALA A 47 -18.13 5.94 -11.85
CA ALA A 47 -17.24 5.85 -13.00
C ALA A 47 -16.21 4.72 -12.86
N ILE A 48 -15.63 4.55 -11.64
CA ILE A 48 -14.69 3.46 -11.34
C ILE A 48 -15.34 2.10 -11.54
N ARG A 49 -16.55 1.88 -11.00
CA ARG A 49 -17.29 0.64 -11.22
C ARG A 49 -17.72 0.44 -12.67
N GLY A 50 -18.15 1.53 -13.35
CA GLY A 50 -18.49 1.49 -14.77
C GLY A 50 -17.31 1.09 -15.66
N ALA A 51 -16.07 1.33 -15.22
CA ALA A 51 -14.85 0.84 -15.85
C ALA A 51 -14.50 -0.62 -15.49
N GLY A 52 -15.34 -1.32 -14.72
CA GLY A 52 -15.12 -2.71 -14.29
C GLY A 52 -14.16 -2.88 -13.13
N ALA A 53 -13.72 -1.80 -12.48
CA ALA A 53 -12.79 -1.88 -11.36
C ALA A 53 -13.54 -2.08 -10.03
N ILE A 54 -12.96 -2.90 -9.14
CA ILE A 54 -13.48 -3.15 -7.79
C ILE A 54 -12.92 -2.19 -6.75
N GLY A 55 -11.97 -1.34 -7.12
CA GLY A 55 -11.34 -0.40 -6.21
C GLY A 55 -10.23 0.40 -6.85
N THR A 56 -9.44 1.05 -6.01
CA THR A 56 -8.36 1.92 -6.45
C THR A 56 -7.10 1.78 -5.61
N ILE A 57 -5.93 2.02 -6.23
CA ILE A 57 -4.68 2.25 -5.53
C ILE A 57 -4.53 3.77 -5.37
N ARG A 58 -4.29 4.24 -4.13
CA ARG A 58 -4.30 5.65 -3.81
C ARG A 58 -3.01 6.09 -3.12
N TYR A 59 -2.56 7.25 -3.53
CA TYR A 59 -1.34 7.85 -2.99
C TYR A 59 -1.56 8.40 -1.58
N VAL A 60 -0.73 7.94 -0.65
CA VAL A 60 -0.57 8.48 0.70
C VAL A 60 0.75 9.29 0.78
N SER A 61 1.02 10.08 -0.24
CA SER A 61 2.15 11.01 -0.34
C SER A 61 1.64 12.42 -0.63
N ASP A 62 2.42 13.42 -0.22
CA ASP A 62 2.08 14.81 -0.52
C ASP A 62 2.14 15.10 -2.03
N GLU A 63 1.45 16.16 -2.44
CA GLU A 63 1.56 16.74 -3.78
C GLU A 63 2.88 17.52 -3.90
N ARG A 64 3.71 17.18 -4.90
CA ARG A 64 5.02 17.81 -5.06
C ARG A 64 4.98 19.17 -5.75
N ASN A 65 3.97 19.40 -6.59
CA ASN A 65 3.93 20.56 -7.49
C ASN A 65 3.16 21.76 -6.93
N GLY A 66 2.92 21.80 -5.61
CA GLY A 66 2.23 22.88 -4.94
C GLY A 66 0.70 22.90 -5.09
N PRO A 67 0.00 23.74 -4.34
CA PRO A 67 -1.46 23.81 -4.36
C PRO A 67 -1.97 24.32 -5.70
N GLY A 68 -3.13 23.82 -6.12
CA GLY A 68 -3.86 24.29 -7.31
C GLY A 68 -3.78 23.41 -8.56
N LYS A 69 -2.95 22.36 -8.57
CA LYS A 69 -3.03 21.34 -9.62
C LYS A 69 -4.15 20.35 -9.29
N ARG A 70 -4.85 19.86 -10.30
CA ARG A 70 -5.87 18.81 -10.15
C ARG A 70 -5.18 17.49 -9.82
N SER A 71 -4.82 17.33 -8.56
CA SER A 71 -4.19 16.13 -8.04
C SER A 71 -5.10 15.49 -7.01
N SER A 72 -5.02 14.17 -6.93
CA SER A 72 -5.66 13.39 -5.87
C SER A 72 -4.66 12.94 -4.79
N LYS A 73 -3.52 13.61 -4.68
CA LYS A 73 -2.46 13.38 -3.68
C LYS A 73 -2.51 14.45 -2.58
N PRO A 74 -2.50 14.03 -1.32
CA PRO A 74 -2.81 12.70 -0.83
C PRO A 74 -4.30 12.36 -0.94
N VAL A 75 -4.65 11.09 -0.87
CA VAL A 75 -6.05 10.68 -0.73
C VAL A 75 -6.64 11.24 0.56
N THR A 76 -7.87 11.74 0.50
CA THR A 76 -8.56 12.32 1.66
C THR A 76 -9.52 11.32 2.31
N ARG A 77 -9.87 11.58 3.58
CA ARG A 77 -10.88 10.80 4.31
C ARG A 77 -12.22 10.76 3.60
N ASP A 78 -12.68 11.89 3.07
CA ASP A 78 -13.97 11.97 2.36
C ASP A 78 -13.97 11.11 1.09
N GLN A 79 -12.89 11.16 0.31
CA GLN A 79 -12.73 10.29 -0.87
C GLN A 79 -12.77 8.80 -0.49
N VAL A 80 -12.14 8.43 0.62
CA VAL A 80 -12.15 7.08 1.16
C VAL A 80 -13.56 6.66 1.58
N GLN A 81 -14.27 7.50 2.34
CA GLN A 81 -15.62 7.22 2.81
C GLN A 81 -16.59 7.03 1.65
N VAL A 82 -16.56 7.92 0.65
CA VAL A 82 -17.42 7.83 -0.54
C VAL A 82 -17.10 6.56 -1.35
N SER A 83 -15.83 6.19 -1.49
CA SER A 83 -15.41 4.96 -2.18
C SER A 83 -15.90 3.72 -1.44
N LYS A 84 -15.70 3.65 -0.13
CA LYS A 84 -16.13 2.50 0.70
C LYS A 84 -17.64 2.36 0.77
N ALA A 85 -18.38 3.47 0.88
CA ALA A 85 -19.85 3.47 0.82
C ALA A 85 -20.37 2.92 -0.51
N ALA A 86 -19.60 3.07 -1.58
CA ALA A 86 -19.90 2.50 -2.89
C ALA A 86 -19.39 1.05 -3.04
N GLY A 87 -18.83 0.42 -2.01
CA GLY A 87 -18.31 -0.95 -2.05
C GLY A 87 -16.94 -1.10 -2.73
N LEU A 88 -16.24 0.01 -2.99
CA LEU A 88 -14.90 -0.03 -3.56
C LEU A 88 -13.85 -0.29 -2.48
N VAL A 89 -12.84 -1.09 -2.80
CA VAL A 89 -11.67 -1.31 -1.96
C VAL A 89 -10.57 -0.30 -2.27
N ILE A 90 -9.68 -0.07 -1.31
CA ILE A 90 -8.57 0.88 -1.43
C ILE A 90 -7.27 0.16 -1.09
N VAL A 91 -6.23 0.46 -1.85
CA VAL A 91 -4.85 0.06 -1.59
C VAL A 91 -4.02 1.34 -1.44
N SER A 92 -3.07 1.38 -0.53
CA SER A 92 -2.22 2.54 -0.32
C SER A 92 -0.87 2.39 -1.00
N CYS A 93 -0.43 3.45 -1.71
CA CYS A 93 0.93 3.55 -2.24
C CYS A 93 1.56 4.90 -1.86
N TYR A 94 2.88 4.94 -1.85
CA TYR A 94 3.65 6.14 -1.57
C TYR A 94 4.65 6.41 -2.70
N GLN A 95 4.50 7.57 -3.32
CA GLN A 95 5.45 8.13 -4.28
C GLN A 95 5.37 9.65 -4.25
N TYR A 96 6.39 10.29 -3.69
CA TYR A 96 6.54 11.75 -3.66
C TYR A 96 7.38 12.25 -4.82
N GLY A 97 8.55 11.65 -5.04
CA GLY A 97 9.48 11.94 -6.12
C GLY A 97 9.50 10.88 -7.22
N LYS A 98 10.02 11.25 -8.39
CA LYS A 98 10.16 10.40 -9.56
C LYS A 98 11.44 10.75 -10.34
N ASN A 99 11.98 9.80 -11.10
CA ASN A 99 13.17 9.98 -11.92
C ASN A 99 14.36 10.50 -11.08
N GLU A 100 14.95 11.65 -11.43
CA GLU A 100 16.10 12.23 -10.73
C GLU A 100 15.83 12.52 -9.25
N THR A 101 14.57 12.62 -8.87
CA THR A 101 14.14 12.92 -7.51
C THR A 101 13.44 11.76 -6.86
N ALA A 102 13.62 10.54 -7.37
CA ALA A 102 12.98 9.35 -6.83
C ALA A 102 13.30 9.18 -5.34
N ASP A 103 12.27 8.85 -4.58
CA ASP A 103 12.30 8.79 -3.11
C ASP A 103 13.40 7.86 -2.57
N TRP A 104 13.64 6.75 -3.26
CA TRP A 104 14.59 5.72 -2.86
C TRP A 104 16.07 6.16 -2.99
N LYS A 105 16.37 7.20 -3.78
CA LYS A 105 17.75 7.71 -3.97
C LYS A 105 18.38 8.21 -2.66
N GLY A 106 17.57 8.66 -1.71
CA GLY A 106 18.04 9.07 -0.38
C GLY A 106 18.29 7.94 0.62
N GLY A 107 18.19 6.67 0.18
CA GLY A 107 18.52 5.50 1.00
C GLY A 107 17.68 5.40 2.28
N GLN A 108 18.28 4.85 3.34
CA GLN A 108 17.56 4.52 4.58
C GLN A 108 16.94 5.74 5.26
N GLN A 109 17.64 6.88 5.29
CA GLN A 109 17.12 8.10 5.92
C GLN A 109 15.86 8.61 5.19
N ALA A 110 15.85 8.58 3.86
CA ALA A 110 14.67 8.91 3.07
C ALA A 110 13.54 7.90 3.35
N GLY A 111 13.85 6.60 3.43
CA GLY A 111 12.89 5.57 3.79
C GLY A 111 12.21 5.82 5.12
N LEU A 112 12.95 6.18 6.16
CA LEU A 112 12.41 6.55 7.47
C LEU A 112 11.47 7.77 7.38
N THR A 113 11.88 8.80 6.65
CA THR A 113 11.13 10.06 6.51
C THR A 113 9.83 9.83 5.73
N HIS A 114 9.93 9.19 4.59
CA HIS A 114 8.79 8.93 3.71
C HIS A 114 7.80 7.93 4.33
N ALA A 115 8.29 6.89 5.02
CA ALA A 115 7.42 5.93 5.71
C ALA A 115 6.61 6.59 6.84
N ARG A 116 7.23 7.44 7.69
CA ARG A 116 6.49 8.19 8.73
C ARG A 116 5.41 9.06 8.11
N ARG A 117 5.74 9.77 7.03
CA ARG A 117 4.78 10.64 6.35
C ARG A 117 3.66 9.82 5.68
N GLY A 118 3.99 8.72 5.02
CA GLY A 118 3.04 7.82 4.40
C GLY A 118 2.06 7.23 5.41
N VAL A 119 2.54 6.76 6.56
CA VAL A 119 1.69 6.25 7.66
C VAL A 119 0.77 7.34 8.19
N GLN A 120 1.30 8.56 8.44
CA GLN A 120 0.50 9.68 8.90
C GLN A 120 -0.67 9.98 7.95
N LEU A 121 -0.40 10.07 6.65
CA LEU A 121 -1.42 10.35 5.63
C LEU A 121 -2.40 9.19 5.45
N HIS A 122 -1.92 7.95 5.50
CA HIS A 122 -2.74 6.75 5.47
C HIS A 122 -3.77 6.72 6.61
N LEU A 123 -3.32 6.95 7.83
CA LEU A 123 -4.20 6.99 9.02
C LEU A 123 -5.16 8.19 8.95
N ALA A 124 -4.70 9.36 8.51
CA ALA A 124 -5.55 10.55 8.34
C ALA A 124 -6.67 10.30 7.32
N ALA A 125 -6.40 9.55 6.26
CA ALA A 125 -7.39 9.13 5.28
C ALA A 125 -8.37 8.07 5.81
N GLY A 126 -8.10 7.46 6.97
CA GLY A 126 -8.93 6.42 7.57
C GLY A 126 -8.49 5.00 7.21
N GLY A 127 -7.26 4.84 6.73
CA GLY A 127 -6.63 3.53 6.54
C GLY A 127 -6.35 2.86 7.89
N PRO A 128 -6.50 1.54 8.01
CA PRO A 128 -6.27 0.83 9.26
C PRO A 128 -4.77 0.70 9.56
N ALA A 129 -4.41 0.79 10.84
CA ALA A 129 -3.04 0.54 11.28
C ALA A 129 -2.58 -0.86 10.84
N GLY A 130 -1.34 -0.96 10.35
CA GLY A 130 -0.76 -2.23 9.91
C GLY A 130 -1.18 -2.70 8.50
N ALA A 131 -2.06 -1.98 7.81
CA ALA A 131 -2.31 -2.24 6.39
C ALA A 131 -1.05 -1.94 5.56
N PRO A 132 -0.77 -2.72 4.52
CA PRO A 132 0.38 -2.49 3.66
C PRO A 132 0.33 -1.12 2.95
N ILE A 133 1.50 -0.49 2.84
CA ILE A 133 1.72 0.67 1.99
C ILE A 133 2.79 0.30 0.97
N TYR A 134 2.48 0.43 -0.31
CA TYR A 134 3.42 0.14 -1.39
C TYR A 134 4.37 1.33 -1.61
N ALA A 135 5.63 1.18 -1.19
CA ALA A 135 6.70 2.12 -1.48
C ALA A 135 7.13 1.96 -2.95
N CYS A 136 7.13 3.05 -3.72
CA CYS A 136 7.34 2.99 -5.15
C CYS A 136 8.82 3.06 -5.53
N ILE A 137 9.27 2.04 -6.27
CA ILE A 137 10.52 1.97 -7.03
C ILE A 137 10.12 2.00 -8.52
N ASP A 138 9.65 3.16 -8.98
CA ASP A 138 9.13 3.37 -10.35
C ASP A 138 10.31 3.60 -11.31
N ASP A 139 11.13 2.54 -11.48
CA ASP A 139 12.38 2.58 -12.24
C ASP A 139 12.81 1.17 -12.70
N ASP A 140 13.82 1.09 -13.57
CA ASP A 140 14.57 -0.13 -13.88
C ASP A 140 15.98 -0.05 -13.28
N PRO A 141 16.10 -0.31 -11.95
CA PRO A 141 17.32 -0.04 -11.22
C PRO A 141 18.45 -1.01 -11.57
N SER A 142 19.69 -0.52 -11.55
CA SER A 142 20.90 -1.32 -11.59
C SER A 142 21.09 -2.17 -10.32
N ASP A 143 21.97 -3.17 -10.37
CA ASP A 143 22.29 -3.98 -9.18
C ASP A 143 22.90 -3.13 -8.05
N ALA A 144 23.71 -2.11 -8.40
CA ALA A 144 24.29 -1.19 -7.43
C ALA A 144 23.20 -0.37 -6.71
N GLU A 145 22.19 0.10 -7.43
CA GLU A 145 21.06 0.83 -6.85
C GLU A 145 20.18 -0.07 -5.96
N LEU A 146 19.96 -1.31 -6.40
CA LEU A 146 19.23 -2.30 -5.60
C LEU A 146 19.98 -2.60 -4.30
N GLN A 147 21.26 -2.91 -4.35
CA GLN A 147 22.07 -3.27 -3.17
C GLN A 147 22.33 -2.08 -2.23
N GLY A 148 22.39 -0.87 -2.77
CA GLY A 148 22.68 0.35 -2.03
C GLY A 148 21.42 1.12 -1.61
N PRO A 149 21.07 2.19 -2.33
CA PRO A 149 20.01 3.12 -1.88
C PRO A 149 18.62 2.48 -1.79
N ILE A 150 18.23 1.58 -2.70
CA ILE A 150 16.90 0.96 -2.67
C ILE A 150 16.77 0.03 -1.46
N ARG A 151 17.77 -0.82 -1.19
CA ARG A 151 17.80 -1.64 0.01
C ARG A 151 17.68 -0.80 1.27
N GLY A 152 18.47 0.27 1.37
CA GLY A 152 18.40 1.20 2.48
C GLY A 152 17.00 1.81 2.64
N TYR A 153 16.42 2.29 1.57
CA TYR A 153 15.09 2.88 1.54
C TYR A 153 14.01 1.93 2.07
N LEU A 154 13.99 0.70 1.57
CA LEU A 154 13.02 -0.32 2.00
C LEU A 154 13.24 -0.77 3.45
N LEU A 155 14.48 -0.82 3.93
CA LEU A 155 14.78 -1.06 5.36
C LEU A 155 14.27 0.10 6.24
N GLY A 156 14.36 1.35 5.76
CA GLY A 156 13.75 2.50 6.44
C GLY A 156 12.23 2.37 6.57
N TRP A 157 11.55 1.94 5.50
CA TRP A 157 10.13 1.61 5.54
C TRP A 157 9.83 0.51 6.56
N GLN A 158 10.61 -0.58 6.52
CA GLN A 158 10.42 -1.73 7.42
C GLN A 158 10.56 -1.36 8.91
N GLN A 159 11.43 -0.43 9.25
CA GLN A 159 11.56 0.08 10.62
C GLN A 159 10.32 0.82 11.11
N ILE A 160 9.57 1.45 10.23
CA ILE A 160 8.39 2.25 10.60
C ILE A 160 7.10 1.41 10.57
N VAL A 161 6.86 0.65 9.52
CA VAL A 161 5.60 -0.10 9.34
C VAL A 161 5.69 -1.56 9.79
N GLY A 162 6.88 -2.04 10.09
CA GLY A 162 7.16 -3.44 10.38
C GLY A 162 7.34 -4.30 9.13
N PRO A 163 8.00 -5.46 9.23
CA PRO A 163 8.37 -6.29 8.08
C PRO A 163 7.17 -6.86 7.31
N ASN A 164 6.02 -6.99 7.95
CA ASN A 164 4.82 -7.56 7.35
C ASN A 164 3.93 -6.54 6.61
N ALA A 165 4.21 -5.23 6.74
CA ALA A 165 3.40 -4.17 6.14
C ALA A 165 4.13 -3.37 5.05
N VAL A 166 5.35 -3.76 4.69
CA VAL A 166 6.07 -3.13 3.57
C VAL A 166 5.57 -3.70 2.25
N GLY A 167 4.87 -2.85 1.48
CA GLY A 167 4.62 -3.09 0.06
C GLY A 167 5.74 -2.49 -0.79
N VAL A 168 5.99 -3.09 -1.95
CA VAL A 168 6.97 -2.61 -2.93
C VAL A 168 6.31 -2.59 -4.31
N TYR A 169 6.25 -1.41 -4.93
CA TYR A 169 5.97 -1.27 -6.35
C TYR A 169 7.28 -1.26 -7.10
N GLY A 170 7.48 -2.19 -8.03
CA GLY A 170 8.72 -2.33 -8.76
C GLY A 170 8.62 -3.35 -9.88
N ASN A 171 9.63 -3.40 -10.76
CA ASN A 171 9.72 -4.37 -11.82
C ASN A 171 10.08 -5.78 -11.29
N PRO A 172 10.02 -6.85 -12.11
CA PRO A 172 10.36 -8.22 -11.68
C PRO A 172 11.74 -8.35 -11.03
N ARG A 173 12.75 -7.63 -11.53
CA ARG A 173 14.11 -7.62 -10.98
C ARG A 173 14.13 -7.05 -9.56
N THR A 174 13.38 -5.99 -9.31
CA THR A 174 13.21 -5.40 -7.97
C THR A 174 12.51 -6.40 -7.04
N ILE A 175 11.48 -7.09 -7.50
CA ILE A 175 10.78 -8.12 -6.71
C ILE A 175 11.72 -9.27 -6.36
N ASP A 176 12.49 -9.79 -7.32
CA ASP A 176 13.50 -10.82 -7.08
C ASP A 176 14.55 -10.40 -6.06
N PHE A 177 15.02 -9.16 -6.15
CA PHE A 177 15.93 -8.59 -5.16
C PHE A 177 15.31 -8.56 -3.76
N CYS A 178 14.08 -8.09 -3.63
CA CYS A 178 13.36 -8.03 -2.37
C CYS A 178 13.21 -9.42 -1.72
N LEU A 179 12.85 -10.42 -2.52
CA LEU A 179 12.72 -11.81 -2.05
C LEU A 179 14.05 -12.37 -1.52
N ARG A 180 15.15 -12.16 -2.26
CA ARG A 180 16.48 -12.63 -1.85
C ARG A 180 17.03 -11.92 -0.62
N SER A 181 16.73 -10.64 -0.45
CA SER A 181 17.24 -9.81 0.65
C SER A 181 16.31 -9.75 1.87
N GLY A 182 15.14 -10.38 1.81
CA GLY A 182 14.17 -10.41 2.91
C GLY A 182 13.54 -9.04 3.23
N VAL A 183 13.50 -8.12 2.25
CA VAL A 183 12.87 -6.81 2.40
C VAL A 183 11.58 -6.72 1.58
N GLY A 184 10.52 -6.13 2.16
CA GLY A 184 9.22 -6.11 1.52
C GLY A 184 8.46 -7.45 1.65
N LYS A 185 7.14 -7.35 1.66
CA LYS A 185 6.24 -8.50 1.83
C LYS A 185 5.16 -8.56 0.77
N TRP A 186 4.73 -7.39 0.27
CA TRP A 186 3.67 -7.25 -0.72
C TRP A 186 4.28 -6.68 -1.99
N PHE A 187 3.98 -7.24 -3.16
CA PHE A 187 4.59 -6.83 -4.41
C PHE A 187 3.53 -6.40 -5.42
N TRP A 188 3.69 -5.18 -5.92
CA TRP A 188 2.93 -4.62 -7.02
C TRP A 188 3.90 -4.40 -8.17
N GLN A 189 3.73 -5.19 -9.23
CA GLN A 189 4.63 -5.18 -10.39
C GLN A 189 4.25 -4.08 -11.36
N HIS A 190 5.26 -3.45 -11.95
CA HIS A 190 5.19 -2.76 -13.24
C HIS A 190 6.12 -3.41 -14.26
N ASP A 191 5.97 -3.03 -15.55
CA ASP A 191 6.70 -3.67 -16.64
C ASP A 191 7.86 -2.84 -17.23
N TYR A 192 8.22 -1.72 -16.63
CA TYR A 192 9.41 -1.00 -17.05
C TYR A 192 10.67 -1.87 -16.80
N GLY A 193 11.48 -2.06 -17.84
CA GLY A 193 12.61 -3.00 -17.81
C GLY A 193 12.21 -4.49 -17.85
N ASN A 194 10.94 -4.83 -18.17
CA ASN A 194 10.45 -6.19 -18.31
C ASN A 194 10.02 -6.49 -19.77
N PRO A 195 10.94 -6.81 -20.67
CA PRO A 195 10.66 -6.91 -22.11
C PRO A 195 9.69 -8.04 -22.49
N GLY A 196 9.41 -8.97 -21.58
CA GLY A 196 8.47 -10.06 -21.81
C GLY A 196 7.09 -9.83 -21.21
N TYR A 197 6.86 -8.74 -20.50
CA TYR A 197 5.60 -8.42 -19.79
C TYR A 197 5.06 -9.56 -18.94
N ARG A 198 5.97 -10.43 -18.44
CA ARG A 198 5.56 -11.60 -17.66
C ARG A 198 5.28 -11.19 -16.22
N THR A 199 4.12 -11.62 -15.74
CA THR A 199 3.77 -11.43 -14.34
C THR A 199 4.66 -12.29 -13.44
N HIS A 200 5.30 -11.67 -12.47
CA HIS A 200 6.15 -12.35 -11.50
C HIS A 200 5.30 -13.21 -10.54
N PRO A 201 5.69 -14.47 -10.25
CA PRO A 201 4.89 -15.37 -9.40
C PRO A 201 4.64 -14.84 -7.98
N ALA A 202 5.54 -14.00 -7.45
CA ALA A 202 5.36 -13.37 -6.16
C ALA A 202 4.47 -12.10 -6.19
N ALA A 203 4.17 -11.54 -7.36
CA ALA A 203 3.33 -10.34 -7.47
C ALA A 203 1.93 -10.57 -6.87
N HIS A 204 1.44 -9.58 -6.15
CA HIS A 204 0.07 -9.51 -5.63
C HIS A 204 -0.82 -8.69 -6.55
N LEU A 205 -0.23 -7.65 -7.16
CA LEU A 205 -0.83 -6.76 -8.14
C LEU A 205 0.12 -6.61 -9.33
N HIS A 206 -0.42 -6.39 -10.53
CA HIS A 206 0.35 -6.13 -11.74
C HIS A 206 -0.26 -4.96 -12.50
N GLN A 207 0.46 -3.85 -12.62
CA GLN A 207 0.11 -2.71 -13.44
C GLN A 207 0.40 -3.05 -14.90
N ARG A 208 -0.63 -2.98 -15.73
CA ARG A 208 -0.49 -3.25 -17.16
C ARG A 208 0.33 -2.15 -17.82
N ALA A 209 1.27 -2.54 -18.68
CA ALA A 209 2.05 -1.57 -19.44
C ALA A 209 1.16 -0.76 -20.40
N ALA A 210 1.27 0.57 -20.39
CA ALA A 210 0.54 1.45 -21.29
C ALA A 210 0.85 1.17 -22.78
N SER A 211 2.03 0.61 -23.09
CA SER A 211 2.42 0.16 -24.43
C SER A 211 1.65 -1.07 -24.91
N MET A 212 1.14 -1.90 -23.99
CA MET A 212 0.37 -3.10 -24.33
C MET A 212 -1.13 -2.86 -24.33
N GLN A 213 -1.60 -1.93 -23.54
CA GLN A 213 -3.01 -1.55 -23.47
C GLN A 213 -3.15 -0.06 -23.20
N PRO A 214 -3.89 0.71 -24.04
CA PRO A 214 -4.13 2.12 -23.80
C PRO A 214 -4.75 2.36 -22.42
N GLN A 215 -4.25 3.38 -21.72
CA GLN A 215 -4.80 3.80 -20.44
C GLN A 215 -6.23 4.35 -20.64
N PRO A 216 -7.22 3.89 -19.88
CA PRO A 216 -8.58 4.41 -19.99
C PRO A 216 -8.69 5.80 -19.37
N VAL A 217 -9.57 6.63 -19.95
CA VAL A 217 -10.02 7.87 -19.32
C VAL A 217 -11.31 7.58 -18.56
N VAL A 218 -11.23 7.61 -17.23
CA VAL A 218 -12.35 7.33 -16.35
C VAL A 218 -12.76 8.60 -15.61
N GLY A 219 -14.00 9.06 -15.83
CA GLY A 219 -14.48 10.30 -15.22
C GLY A 219 -13.62 11.54 -15.54
N GLY A 220 -13.01 11.57 -16.72
CA GLY A 220 -12.12 12.65 -17.15
C GLY A 220 -10.67 12.53 -16.67
N THR A 221 -10.29 11.43 -16.01
CA THR A 221 -8.94 11.19 -15.51
C THR A 221 -8.32 9.99 -16.20
N LEU A 222 -7.08 10.16 -16.68
CA LEU A 222 -6.28 9.05 -17.20
C LEU A 222 -5.89 8.13 -16.03
N CYS A 223 -6.15 6.84 -16.19
CA CYS A 223 -5.93 5.83 -15.16
C CYS A 223 -5.06 4.69 -15.68
N ASP A 224 -4.25 4.12 -14.80
CA ASP A 224 -3.60 2.83 -15.03
C ASP A 224 -4.48 1.69 -14.56
N ILE A 225 -4.40 0.55 -15.25
CA ILE A 225 -5.12 -0.67 -14.91
C ILE A 225 -4.19 -1.62 -14.17
N ASN A 226 -4.66 -2.15 -13.05
CA ASN A 226 -3.91 -3.09 -12.22
C ASN A 226 -4.67 -4.40 -12.05
N ASP A 227 -4.09 -5.49 -12.49
CA ASP A 227 -4.63 -6.83 -12.27
C ASP A 227 -4.41 -7.28 -10.83
N ILE A 228 -5.43 -7.90 -10.23
CA ILE A 228 -5.32 -8.57 -8.94
C ILE A 228 -4.86 -10.01 -9.19
N ILE A 229 -3.61 -10.31 -8.83
CA ILE A 229 -2.97 -11.60 -9.05
C ILE A 229 -3.23 -12.54 -7.89
N LYS A 230 -3.23 -12.04 -6.65
CA LYS A 230 -3.49 -12.83 -5.44
C LYS A 230 -4.70 -12.30 -4.67
N PRO A 231 -5.48 -13.18 -4.01
CA PRO A 231 -6.66 -12.78 -3.25
C PRO A 231 -6.37 -11.80 -2.11
N SER A 232 -5.16 -11.86 -1.54
CA SER A 232 -4.67 -10.93 -0.52
C SER A 232 -3.64 -10.00 -1.17
N PHE A 233 -3.96 -8.71 -1.27
CA PHE A 233 -3.14 -7.70 -1.96
C PHE A 233 -3.05 -6.38 -1.19
N GLY A 234 -3.34 -6.39 0.11
CA GLY A 234 -3.23 -5.21 0.97
C GLY A 234 -4.37 -4.22 0.86
N ALA A 235 -5.53 -4.65 0.35
CA ALA A 235 -6.74 -3.82 0.31
C ALA A 235 -7.34 -3.60 1.70
N TRP A 236 -7.97 -2.46 1.89
CA TRP A 236 -8.63 -2.06 3.13
C TRP A 236 -9.89 -1.21 2.91
#